data_89747d887fcafe96e7b18ec3df6625e0
#
_entry.id   89747d887fcafe96e7b18ec3df6625e0
#
_cell.length_a   1.000
_cell.length_b   1.000
_cell.length_c   1.000
_cell.angle_alpha   90.00
_cell.angle_beta   90.00
_cell.angle_gamma   90.00
#
_symmetry.space_group_name_H-M   'P 1'
#
loop_
_entity.id
_entity.type
_entity.pdbx_description
1 polymer ?
#
loop_
_entity_poly.entity_id
_entity_poly.type
_entity_poly.pdbx_seq_one_letter_code
_entity_poly.pdbx_strand_id
1 'polypeptide(L)'
;MKAKHHFWSSLGAGGALYVATGSSAALAGAMLGGFAIDADHVVDRWWSIRRGASAAGTRAASKSDEKGALSGVRRYLQRRKLVRLPLIFHSYELLVVLIAWTANTGTPFLVGLLSGYVLHLALDLIRHHREFVSPLFYSLSYRLAHGFRRERLIKPEYL
;
A
#
# COMPACT_ATOMS: atom_id res chain seq x y z
N MET A 1 0.70 2.62 -8.19
CA MET A 1 1.38 2.05 -9.40
C MET A 1 0.86 0.63 -9.65
N LYS A 2 1.20 -0.06 -10.78
CA LYS A 2 0.85 -1.50 -10.89
C LYS A 2 1.84 -2.30 -10.07
N ALA A 3 1.40 -3.27 -9.27
CA ALA A 3 2.24 -4.10 -8.40
C ALA A 3 3.48 -4.71 -9.11
N LYS A 4 3.36 -4.99 -10.42
CA LYS A 4 4.49 -5.46 -11.22
C LYS A 4 5.69 -4.50 -11.27
N HIS A 5 5.46 -3.18 -11.20
CA HIS A 5 6.56 -2.21 -11.23
C HIS A 5 7.31 -2.19 -9.91
N HIS A 6 6.59 -2.30 -8.77
CA HIS A 6 7.22 -2.45 -7.45
C HIS A 6 8.01 -3.75 -7.36
N PHE A 7 7.48 -4.84 -7.91
CA PHE A 7 8.21 -6.11 -7.97
C PHE A 7 9.54 -5.98 -8.74
N TRP A 8 9.52 -5.46 -9.97
CA TRP A 8 10.74 -5.37 -10.78
C TRP A 8 11.75 -4.36 -10.22
N SER A 9 11.29 -3.23 -9.68
CA SER A 9 12.19 -2.26 -9.05
C SER A 9 12.83 -2.82 -7.78
N SER A 10 12.08 -3.57 -6.96
CA SER A 10 12.60 -4.24 -5.76
C SER A 10 13.58 -5.34 -6.11
N LEU A 11 13.30 -6.12 -7.16
CA LEU A 11 14.21 -7.13 -7.66
C LEU A 11 15.52 -6.52 -8.18
N GLY A 12 15.43 -5.40 -8.90
CA GLY A 12 16.61 -4.67 -9.38
C GLY A 12 17.46 -4.12 -8.24
N ALA A 13 16.85 -3.46 -7.25
CA ALA A 13 17.55 -2.92 -6.09
C ALA A 13 18.15 -4.05 -5.22
N GLY A 14 17.39 -5.10 -4.97
CA GLY A 14 17.84 -6.25 -4.21
C GLY A 14 18.95 -7.02 -4.93
N GLY A 15 18.87 -7.17 -6.26
CA GLY A 15 19.91 -7.76 -7.09
C GLY A 15 21.20 -6.95 -7.05
N ALA A 16 21.13 -5.63 -7.12
CA ALA A 16 22.29 -4.76 -6.98
C ALA A 16 22.96 -4.91 -5.60
N LEU A 17 22.15 -4.95 -4.54
CA LEU A 17 22.66 -5.21 -3.19
C LEU A 17 23.30 -6.59 -3.06
N TYR A 18 22.70 -7.61 -3.67
CA TYR A 18 23.26 -8.97 -3.68
C TYR A 18 24.63 -8.99 -4.39
N VAL A 19 24.74 -8.37 -5.55
CA VAL A 19 26.01 -8.31 -6.29
C VAL A 19 27.09 -7.56 -5.48
N ALA A 20 26.68 -6.46 -4.80
CA ALA A 20 27.63 -5.65 -4.01
C ALA A 20 28.07 -6.31 -2.70
N THR A 21 27.21 -7.12 -2.07
CA THR A 21 27.44 -7.63 -0.70
C THR A 21 27.56 -9.15 -0.61
N GLY A 22 27.21 -9.90 -1.65
CA GLY A 22 27.07 -11.37 -1.62
C GLY A 22 25.92 -11.87 -0.74
N SER A 23 25.07 -10.97 -0.20
CA SER A 23 24.07 -11.32 0.80
C SER A 23 22.69 -11.59 0.20
N SER A 24 22.25 -12.84 0.20
CA SER A 24 20.87 -13.22 -0.15
C SER A 24 19.85 -12.64 0.83
N ALA A 25 20.25 -12.39 2.09
CA ALA A 25 19.39 -11.73 3.07
C ALA A 25 19.11 -10.28 2.67
N ALA A 26 20.07 -9.56 2.09
CA ALA A 26 19.83 -8.20 1.57
C ALA A 26 18.85 -8.21 0.39
N LEU A 27 18.98 -9.16 -0.54
CA LEU A 27 18.03 -9.35 -1.63
C LEU A 27 16.62 -9.62 -1.09
N ALA A 28 16.48 -10.58 -0.17
CA ALA A 28 15.19 -10.93 0.43
C ALA A 28 14.57 -9.74 1.17
N GLY A 29 15.37 -8.98 1.92
CA GLY A 29 14.94 -7.75 2.57
C GLY A 29 14.40 -6.73 1.58
N ALA A 30 15.12 -6.46 0.48
CA ALA A 30 14.70 -5.50 -0.54
C ALA A 30 13.40 -5.92 -1.23
N MET A 31 13.23 -7.20 -1.52
CA MET A 31 11.98 -7.73 -2.07
C MET A 31 10.82 -7.54 -1.10
N LEU A 32 11.03 -7.85 0.19
CA LEU A 32 10.00 -7.68 1.20
C LEU A 32 9.64 -6.19 1.40
N GLY A 33 10.64 -5.33 1.53
CA GLY A 33 10.46 -3.89 1.75
C GLY A 33 9.85 -3.16 0.56
N GLY A 34 10.05 -3.66 -0.66
CA GLY A 34 9.57 -2.97 -1.86
C GLY A 34 8.28 -3.55 -2.46
N PHE A 35 7.94 -4.80 -2.16
CA PHE A 35 6.76 -5.45 -2.74
C PHE A 35 5.69 -5.81 -1.71
N ALA A 36 6.08 -6.31 -0.52
CA ALA A 36 5.10 -6.78 0.46
C ALA A 36 4.34 -5.62 1.15
N ILE A 37 4.82 -4.39 1.06
CA ILE A 37 4.13 -3.20 1.55
C ILE A 37 2.76 -3.03 0.89
N ASP A 38 2.62 -3.39 -0.39
CA ASP A 38 1.36 -3.37 -1.11
C ASP A 38 0.27 -4.28 -0.49
N ALA A 39 0.64 -5.16 0.47
CA ALA A 39 -0.32 -5.93 1.24
C ALA A 39 -1.33 -5.05 2.00
N ASP A 40 -0.97 -3.81 2.37
CA ASP A 40 -1.90 -2.83 2.92
C ASP A 40 -3.14 -2.65 2.04
N HIS A 41 -2.95 -2.53 0.74
CA HIS A 41 -4.05 -2.35 -0.20
C HIS A 41 -4.99 -3.58 -0.24
N VAL A 42 -4.44 -4.77 -0.03
CA VAL A 42 -5.23 -6.01 0.04
C VAL A 42 -6.04 -6.04 1.33
N VAL A 43 -5.41 -5.69 2.46
CA VAL A 43 -6.07 -5.63 3.78
C VAL A 43 -7.17 -4.58 3.78
N ASP A 44 -6.88 -3.37 3.31
CA ASP A 44 -7.85 -2.27 3.23
C ASP A 44 -9.06 -2.63 2.34
N ARG A 45 -8.78 -3.29 1.22
CA ARG A 45 -9.82 -3.76 0.31
C ARG A 45 -10.68 -4.85 0.95
N TRP A 46 -10.05 -5.84 1.59
CA TRP A 46 -10.75 -6.91 2.30
C TRP A 46 -11.62 -6.37 3.44
N TRP A 47 -11.09 -5.42 4.24
CA TRP A 47 -11.83 -4.75 5.31
C TRP A 47 -13.04 -3.96 4.79
N SER A 48 -12.86 -3.25 3.67
CA SER A 48 -13.93 -2.49 3.03
C SER A 48 -15.03 -3.39 2.49
N ILE A 49 -14.68 -4.58 1.97
CA ILE A 49 -15.63 -5.58 1.50
C ILE A 49 -16.47 -6.12 2.66
N ARG A 50 -15.83 -6.51 3.78
CA ARG A 50 -16.54 -7.05 4.94
C ARG A 50 -17.53 -6.06 5.54
N ARG A 51 -17.14 -4.80 5.71
CA ARG A 51 -18.05 -3.76 6.20
C ARG A 51 -19.16 -3.41 5.21
N GLY A 52 -18.90 -3.51 3.93
CA GLY A 52 -19.89 -3.24 2.89
C GLY A 52 -20.88 -4.38 2.69
N ALA A 53 -20.47 -5.63 2.87
CA ALA A 53 -21.36 -6.78 2.86
C ALA A 53 -22.36 -6.72 4.04
N SER A 54 -21.95 -6.21 5.21
CA SER A 54 -22.85 -5.99 6.34
C SER A 54 -23.91 -4.91 6.08
N ALA A 55 -23.59 -3.89 5.29
CA ALA A 55 -24.55 -2.82 4.95
C ALA A 55 -25.43 -3.15 3.73
N ALA A 56 -25.00 -4.06 2.85
CA ALA A 56 -25.73 -4.49 1.66
C ALA A 56 -26.64 -5.69 1.91
N GLY A 57 -26.34 -6.48 2.96
CA GLY A 57 -27.15 -7.66 3.32
C GLY A 57 -28.58 -7.36 3.72
N THR A 58 -28.90 -6.09 4.04
CA THR A 58 -30.26 -5.63 4.35
C THR A 58 -31.05 -5.13 3.13
N ARG A 59 -30.41 -4.94 1.96
CA ARG A 59 -31.10 -4.40 0.76
C ARG A 59 -31.11 -5.32 -0.48
N ALA A 60 -30.35 -6.41 -0.49
CA ALA A 60 -30.18 -7.27 -1.66
C ALA A 60 -30.91 -8.62 -1.58
N ALA A 61 -31.79 -8.82 -0.59
CA ALA A 61 -32.62 -10.03 -0.49
C ALA A 61 -33.85 -10.01 -1.45
N SER A 62 -33.87 -9.13 -2.45
CA SER A 62 -34.96 -9.10 -3.44
C SER A 62 -34.38 -9.09 -4.86
N LYS A 63 -34.63 -10.20 -5.56
CA LYS A 63 -34.52 -10.49 -7.01
C LYS A 63 -33.21 -11.07 -7.54
N SER A 64 -33.25 -12.41 -7.67
CA SER A 64 -32.92 -13.26 -8.83
C SER A 64 -32.02 -12.68 -9.92
N ASP A 65 -30.79 -13.22 -10.01
CA ASP A 65 -30.17 -13.73 -11.23
C ASP A 65 -28.76 -14.26 -10.90
N GLU A 66 -28.61 -15.56 -10.87
CA GLU A 66 -27.36 -16.24 -10.47
C GLU A 66 -26.16 -15.97 -11.41
N LYS A 67 -26.43 -15.61 -12.67
CA LYS A 67 -25.37 -15.23 -13.64
C LYS A 67 -24.92 -13.76 -13.52
N GLY A 68 -25.67 -12.94 -12.82
CA GLY A 68 -25.37 -11.53 -12.54
C GLY A 68 -24.49 -11.29 -11.29
N ALA A 69 -24.47 -12.24 -10.34
CA ALA A 69 -23.86 -12.04 -9.02
C ALA A 69 -22.34 -11.79 -9.10
N LEU A 70 -21.59 -12.59 -9.85
CA LEU A 70 -20.14 -12.43 -10.01
C LEU A 70 -19.77 -11.16 -10.79
N SER A 71 -20.53 -10.81 -11.82
CA SER A 71 -20.33 -9.57 -12.58
C SER A 71 -20.74 -8.34 -11.77
N GLY A 72 -21.76 -8.44 -10.94
CA GLY A 72 -22.21 -7.43 -10.00
C GLY A 72 -21.17 -7.18 -8.91
N VAL A 73 -20.65 -8.24 -8.28
CA VAL A 73 -19.59 -8.16 -7.28
C VAL A 73 -18.32 -7.56 -7.88
N ARG A 74 -17.90 -7.99 -9.06
CA ARG A 74 -16.72 -7.42 -9.74
C ARG A 74 -16.90 -5.93 -10.06
N ARG A 75 -18.07 -5.52 -10.56
CA ARG A 75 -18.42 -4.13 -10.87
C ARG A 75 -18.55 -3.29 -9.59
N TYR A 76 -19.09 -3.86 -8.52
CA TYR A 76 -19.20 -3.26 -7.20
C TYR A 76 -17.81 -3.05 -6.59
N LEU A 77 -16.92 -4.05 -6.68
CA LEU A 77 -15.54 -3.96 -6.20
C LEU A 77 -14.69 -2.93 -6.99
N GLN A 78 -14.99 -2.77 -8.29
CA GLN A 78 -14.34 -1.76 -9.12
C GLN A 78 -14.86 -0.33 -8.86
N ARG A 79 -16.12 -0.17 -8.46
CA ARG A 79 -16.75 1.14 -8.24
C ARG A 79 -16.66 1.65 -6.79
N ARG A 80 -16.46 0.79 -5.78
CA ARG A 80 -16.23 1.26 -4.42
C ARG A 80 -14.79 1.74 -4.28
N LYS A 81 -14.62 3.02 -4.45
CA LYS A 81 -13.44 3.75 -3.97
C LYS A 81 -13.38 3.54 -2.45
N LEU A 82 -12.20 3.18 -1.94
CA LEU A 82 -11.98 3.01 -0.51
C LEU A 82 -12.40 4.28 0.23
N VAL A 83 -13.27 4.14 1.23
CA VAL A 83 -13.78 5.28 2.03
C VAL A 83 -12.71 5.77 3.01
N ARG A 84 -11.86 4.86 3.47
CA ARG A 84 -10.75 5.15 4.39
C ARG A 84 -9.45 4.59 3.83
N LEU A 85 -8.34 5.26 4.13
CA LEU A 85 -7.00 4.94 3.65
C LEU A 85 -6.04 4.86 4.85
N PRO A 86 -6.11 3.81 5.69
CA PRO A 86 -5.17 3.63 6.79
C PRO A 86 -3.73 3.46 6.32
N LEU A 87 -3.46 2.59 5.32
CA LEU A 87 -2.15 2.39 4.66
C LEU A 87 -0.99 2.41 5.68
N ILE A 88 -1.05 1.55 6.70
CA ILE A 88 -0.14 1.57 7.85
C ILE A 88 1.31 1.36 7.41
N PHE A 89 1.52 0.44 6.46
CA PHE A 89 2.86 0.17 5.94
C PHE A 89 3.37 1.22 4.95
N HIS A 90 2.52 2.11 4.45
CA HIS A 90 2.93 3.25 3.62
C HIS A 90 3.06 4.50 4.50
N SER A 91 4.00 4.52 5.47
CA SER A 91 4.13 5.66 6.38
C SER A 91 5.56 6.13 6.60
N TYR A 92 5.73 7.46 6.68
CA TYR A 92 7.01 8.07 7.03
C TYR A 92 7.47 7.69 8.44
N GLU A 93 6.53 7.46 9.35
CA GLU A 93 6.82 7.03 10.73
C GLU A 93 7.49 5.65 10.73
N LEU A 94 7.00 4.72 9.92
CA LEU A 94 7.64 3.41 9.77
C LEU A 94 9.02 3.53 9.10
N LEU A 95 9.17 4.45 8.14
CA LEU A 95 10.47 4.74 7.54
C LEU A 95 11.49 5.17 8.59
N VAL A 96 11.11 6.11 9.49
CA VAL A 96 11.99 6.58 10.58
C VAL A 96 12.37 5.43 11.50
N VAL A 97 11.42 4.58 11.89
CA VAL A 97 11.67 3.39 12.71
C VAL A 97 12.63 2.43 12.01
N LEU A 98 12.44 2.17 10.72
CA LEU A 98 13.33 1.29 9.94
C LEU A 98 14.74 1.87 9.80
N ILE A 99 14.87 3.19 9.60
CA ILE A 99 16.18 3.86 9.56
C ILE A 99 16.91 3.67 10.91
N ALA A 100 16.24 3.98 12.02
CA ALA A 100 16.82 3.84 13.35
C ALA A 100 17.20 2.39 13.65
N TRP A 101 16.35 1.43 13.31
CA TRP A 101 16.63 0.01 13.52
C TRP A 101 17.81 -0.46 12.67
N THR A 102 17.84 -0.11 11.39
CA THR A 102 18.95 -0.46 10.48
C THR A 102 20.26 0.15 10.96
N ALA A 103 20.26 1.42 11.40
CA ALA A 103 21.45 2.11 11.90
C ALA A 103 22.01 1.43 13.16
N ASN A 104 21.15 0.90 14.04
CA ASN A 104 21.59 0.25 15.27
C ASN A 104 22.09 -1.19 15.06
N THR A 105 21.59 -1.91 14.06
CA THR A 105 21.88 -3.34 13.89
C THR A 105 22.78 -3.65 12.70
N GLY A 106 22.70 -2.85 11.62
CA GLY A 106 23.49 -3.00 10.41
C GLY A 106 23.30 -4.32 9.66
N THR A 107 22.26 -5.11 9.98
CA THR A 107 22.10 -6.41 9.36
C THR A 107 21.79 -6.28 7.86
N PRO A 108 22.37 -7.14 6.99
CA PRO A 108 22.13 -7.09 5.55
C PRO A 108 20.64 -7.16 5.18
N PHE A 109 19.85 -7.95 5.91
CA PHE A 109 18.41 -8.03 5.72
C PHE A 109 17.73 -6.67 5.94
N LEU A 110 18.04 -5.95 7.02
CA LEU A 110 17.45 -4.64 7.31
C LEU A 110 17.91 -3.56 6.35
N VAL A 111 19.17 -3.60 5.90
CA VAL A 111 19.67 -2.73 4.83
C VAL A 111 18.84 -2.94 3.55
N GLY A 112 18.63 -4.18 3.17
CA GLY A 112 17.76 -4.52 2.04
C GLY A 112 16.33 -4.04 2.24
N LEU A 113 15.73 -4.35 3.39
CA LEU A 113 14.35 -3.98 3.73
C LEU A 113 14.15 -2.47 3.65
N LEU A 114 15.06 -1.69 4.24
CA LEU A 114 15.04 -0.23 4.19
C LEU A 114 15.18 0.28 2.75
N SER A 115 16.11 -0.28 1.98
CA SER A 115 16.32 0.13 0.59
C SER A 115 15.10 -0.12 -0.28
N GLY A 116 14.48 -1.30 -0.18
CA GLY A 116 13.24 -1.61 -0.88
C GLY A 116 12.08 -0.71 -0.45
N TYR A 117 11.96 -0.45 0.86
CA TYR A 117 10.93 0.42 1.42
C TYR A 117 11.05 1.87 0.93
N VAL A 118 12.26 2.45 0.98
CA VAL A 118 12.53 3.80 0.47
C VAL A 118 12.18 3.91 -1.01
N LEU A 119 12.64 2.92 -1.80
CA LEU A 119 12.36 2.89 -3.24
C LEU A 119 10.86 2.81 -3.53
N HIS A 120 10.12 1.98 -2.78
CA HIS A 120 8.67 1.87 -2.91
C HIS A 120 7.97 3.21 -2.65
N LEU A 121 8.21 3.82 -1.50
CA LEU A 121 7.61 5.11 -1.15
C LEU A 121 8.00 6.22 -2.14
N ALA A 122 9.26 6.25 -2.62
CA ALA A 122 9.70 7.23 -3.60
C ALA A 122 8.96 7.08 -4.93
N LEU A 123 8.82 5.86 -5.43
CA LEU A 123 8.09 5.59 -6.67
C LEU A 123 6.60 5.94 -6.55
N ASP A 124 5.99 5.66 -5.42
CA ASP A 124 4.60 6.02 -5.18
C ASP A 124 4.43 7.53 -5.03
N LEU A 125 5.32 8.20 -4.35
CA LEU A 125 5.29 9.66 -4.23
C LEU A 125 5.44 10.33 -5.61
N ILE A 126 6.40 9.92 -6.44
CA ILE A 126 6.60 10.42 -7.79
C ILE A 126 5.34 10.21 -8.64
N ARG A 127 4.71 9.05 -8.51
CA ARG A 127 3.54 8.69 -9.33
C ARG A 127 2.27 9.39 -8.91
N HIS A 128 2.04 9.52 -7.60
CA HIS A 128 0.76 9.93 -7.04
C HIS A 128 0.77 11.32 -6.39
N HIS A 129 1.90 12.05 -6.40
CA HIS A 129 2.01 13.37 -5.75
C HIS A 129 0.94 14.37 -6.18
N ARG A 130 0.45 14.27 -7.42
CA ARG A 130 -0.59 15.16 -7.95
C ARG A 130 -1.98 14.87 -7.39
N GLU A 131 -2.22 13.64 -6.96
CA GLU A 131 -3.52 13.17 -6.46
C GLU A 131 -3.77 13.59 -5.01
N PHE A 132 -2.71 13.84 -4.25
CA PHE A 132 -2.80 14.12 -2.82
C PHE A 132 -3.03 15.62 -2.54
N VAL A 133 -3.82 15.88 -1.49
CA VAL A 133 -4.04 17.24 -0.99
C VAL A 133 -2.76 17.82 -0.37
N SER A 134 -1.94 16.95 0.25
CA SER A 134 -0.71 17.36 0.95
C SER A 134 0.42 16.36 0.70
N PRO A 135 1.69 16.80 0.66
CA PRO A 135 2.85 15.91 0.66
C PRO A 135 2.94 15.04 1.94
N LEU A 136 2.23 15.43 2.99
CA LEU A 136 2.11 14.65 4.24
C LEU A 136 1.16 13.45 4.11
N PHE A 137 0.64 13.16 2.93
CA PHE A 137 -0.24 12.00 2.72
C PHE A 137 0.34 10.70 3.27
N TYR A 138 1.64 10.48 3.14
CA TYR A 138 2.30 9.29 3.69
C TYR A 138 2.65 9.40 5.19
N SER A 139 2.33 10.48 5.88
CA SER A 139 2.37 10.50 7.35
C SER A 139 1.13 9.82 7.92
N LEU A 140 1.34 8.80 8.76
CA LEU A 140 0.26 8.11 9.47
C LEU A 140 -0.46 9.05 10.42
N SER A 141 0.31 9.91 11.13
CA SER A 141 -0.22 10.91 12.05
C SER A 141 -1.10 11.92 11.33
N TYR A 142 -0.69 12.38 10.14
CA TYR A 142 -1.50 13.27 9.30
C TYR A 142 -2.81 12.60 8.88
N ARG A 143 -2.77 11.35 8.41
CA ARG A 143 -3.97 10.60 8.02
C ARG A 143 -4.90 10.34 9.21
N LEU A 144 -4.35 10.06 10.38
CA LEU A 144 -5.11 9.87 11.62
C LEU A 144 -5.86 11.16 11.99
N ALA A 145 -5.19 12.33 11.95
CA ALA A 145 -5.79 13.63 12.22
C ALA A 145 -6.98 13.95 11.27
N HIS A 146 -6.92 13.42 10.03
CA HIS A 146 -8.00 13.55 9.05
C HIS A 146 -9.01 12.38 9.08
N GLY A 147 -8.92 11.48 10.09
CA GLY A 147 -9.81 10.34 10.28
C GLY A 147 -9.71 9.30 9.17
N PHE A 148 -8.57 9.24 8.46
CA PHE A 148 -8.34 8.38 7.29
C PHE A 148 -9.35 8.58 6.15
N ARG A 149 -10.09 9.68 6.15
CA ARG A 149 -11.15 9.94 5.17
C ARG A 149 -10.55 10.31 3.82
N ARG A 150 -10.90 9.54 2.79
CA ARG A 150 -10.41 9.73 1.45
C ARG A 150 -10.68 11.15 0.92
N GLU A 151 -11.86 11.68 1.17
CA GLU A 151 -12.27 13.01 0.71
C GLU A 151 -11.43 14.16 1.29
N ARG A 152 -10.72 13.92 2.41
CA ARG A 152 -9.84 14.91 3.04
C ARG A 152 -8.38 14.75 2.62
N LEU A 153 -8.02 13.61 2.04
CA LEU A 153 -6.65 13.23 1.74
C LEU A 153 -6.33 13.30 0.23
N ILE A 154 -7.35 13.15 -0.62
CA ILE A 154 -7.23 13.13 -2.08
C ILE A 154 -7.98 14.33 -2.64
N LYS A 155 -7.40 14.97 -3.66
CA LYS A 155 -8.00 16.12 -4.32
C LYS A 155 -9.31 15.74 -5.02
N PRO A 156 -10.30 16.66 -5.09
CA PRO A 156 -11.62 16.39 -5.63
C PRO A 156 -11.63 15.82 -7.06
N GLU A 157 -10.72 16.25 -7.92
CA GLU A 157 -10.61 15.81 -9.29
C GLU A 157 -10.21 14.32 -9.45
N TYR A 158 -9.72 13.68 -8.36
CA TYR A 158 -9.34 12.26 -8.31
C TYR A 158 -10.28 11.40 -7.46
N LEU A 159 -11.35 11.98 -6.91
CA LEU A 159 -12.38 11.28 -6.13
C LEU A 159 -13.39 10.62 -7.06
#